data_0614383e56fa00b1fbc261c67b7dc916
#
_entry.id   0614383e56fa00b1fbc261c67b7dc916
#
_cell.length_a   1.000
_cell.length_b   1.000
_cell.length_c   1.000
_cell.angle_alpha   90.00
_cell.angle_beta   90.00
_cell.angle_gamma   90.00
#
_symmetry.space_group_name_H-M   'P 1'
#
loop_
_entity.id
_entity.type
_entity.pdbx_description
1 polymer ?
#
loop_
_entity_poly.entity_id
_entity_poly.type
_entity_poly.pdbx_seq_one_letter_code
_entity_poly.pdbx_strand_id
1 'polypeptide(L)'
;LGVMAGAQPEHMPLLLATIDAMKAPEAAWRGTSTTTAPTSPLIVISGPIVEKLKLNAGTGTAGGENPVTNALGYFVNLVGDVVGGSVPPNFDKSTQGSSFDLVANVICENAKETPWDKTFAEEQGFTRDDSVVTISTSYLANANIDHDSVASEDLLNTFSAGIAGSASGIASCLTVTVPDEKSPYNKPLSAWSNSVSYAVLVISPEHAATMYRDMKSKDAIRDYLVKNTVLPYKFYTKATCVPPEAFGPYDANTLIPRFTQRESIK
;
A
#
# COMPACT_ATOMS: atom_id res chain seq x y z
N LEU A 1 -15.26 -3.05 21.08
CA LEU A 1 -14.45 -3.77 20.07
C LEU A 1 -12.98 -3.81 20.49
N GLY A 2 -12.37 -2.69 20.95
CA GLY A 2 -10.95 -2.68 21.35
C GLY A 2 -10.60 -3.75 22.38
N VAL A 3 -11.41 -3.90 23.44
CA VAL A 3 -11.23 -4.95 24.46
C VAL A 3 -11.37 -6.36 23.85
N MET A 4 -12.32 -6.55 22.95
CA MET A 4 -12.49 -7.83 22.23
C MET A 4 -11.27 -8.18 21.37
N ALA A 5 -10.61 -7.16 20.82
CA ALA A 5 -9.37 -7.30 20.06
C ALA A 5 -8.12 -7.51 20.93
N GLY A 6 -8.22 -7.40 22.23
CA GLY A 6 -7.10 -7.52 23.18
C GLY A 6 -6.40 -6.20 23.49
N ALA A 7 -6.97 -5.06 23.11
CA ALA A 7 -6.38 -3.77 23.42
C ALA A 7 -6.47 -3.43 24.91
N GLN A 8 -5.45 -2.76 25.42
CA GLN A 8 -5.37 -2.24 26.78
C GLN A 8 -5.72 -0.74 26.79
N PRO A 9 -6.01 -0.13 27.96
CA PRO A 9 -6.39 1.29 28.04
C PRO A 9 -5.38 2.25 27.41
N GLU A 10 -4.08 1.98 27.53
CA GLU A 10 -2.99 2.77 26.94
C GLU A 10 -2.98 2.76 25.43
N HIS A 11 -3.63 1.79 24.78
CA HIS A 11 -3.75 1.71 23.32
C HIS A 11 -4.88 2.59 22.77
N MET A 12 -5.73 3.15 23.64
CA MET A 12 -6.92 3.91 23.21
C MET A 12 -6.61 5.06 22.24
N PRO A 13 -5.57 5.89 22.44
CA PRO A 13 -5.23 6.94 21.49
C PRO A 13 -4.95 6.39 20.08
N LEU A 14 -4.27 5.24 19.99
CA LEU A 14 -3.95 4.57 18.73
C LEU A 14 -5.23 4.08 18.04
N LEU A 15 -6.15 3.45 18.79
CA LEU A 15 -7.43 2.98 18.25
C LEU A 15 -8.28 4.14 17.72
N LEU A 16 -8.35 5.26 18.45
CA LEU A 16 -9.11 6.43 18.03
C LEU A 16 -8.53 7.07 16.77
N ALA A 17 -7.21 7.25 16.72
CA ALA A 17 -6.52 7.77 15.53
C ALA A 17 -6.77 6.87 14.30
N THR A 18 -6.79 5.54 14.51
CA THR A 18 -7.09 4.60 13.43
C THR A 18 -8.52 4.74 12.92
N ILE A 19 -9.51 4.91 13.80
CA ILE A 19 -10.90 5.17 13.39
C ILE A 19 -11.01 6.48 12.60
N ASP A 20 -10.30 7.53 13.03
CA ASP A 20 -10.31 8.80 12.30
C ASP A 20 -9.69 8.66 10.92
N ALA A 21 -8.59 7.91 10.79
CA ALA A 21 -8.00 7.59 9.50
C ALA A 21 -8.94 6.75 8.60
N MET A 22 -9.66 5.77 9.16
CA MET A 22 -10.64 4.96 8.41
C MET A 22 -11.81 5.79 7.87
N LYS A 23 -12.18 6.88 8.55
CA LYS A 23 -13.28 7.77 8.11
C LYS A 23 -12.87 8.70 6.98
N ALA A 24 -11.58 8.88 6.74
CA ALA A 24 -11.10 9.73 5.65
C ALA A 24 -11.61 9.22 4.30
N PRO A 25 -12.13 10.09 3.42
CA PRO A 25 -12.62 9.69 2.10
C PRO A 25 -11.57 8.94 1.28
N GLU A 26 -10.32 9.30 1.45
CA GLU A 26 -9.15 8.72 0.78
C GLU A 26 -8.91 7.25 1.19
N ALA A 27 -9.35 6.84 2.37
CA ALA A 27 -9.28 5.46 2.80
C ALA A 27 -10.16 4.53 1.95
N ALA A 28 -11.14 5.10 1.24
CA ALA A 28 -12.05 4.39 0.33
C ALA A 28 -12.67 3.13 0.96
N TRP A 29 -12.94 3.17 2.26
CA TRP A 29 -13.30 2.01 3.08
C TRP A 29 -14.49 1.21 2.52
N ARG A 30 -15.50 1.92 2.01
CA ARG A 30 -16.66 1.27 1.40
C ARG A 30 -16.29 0.44 0.17
N GLY A 31 -15.44 0.97 -0.69
CA GLY A 31 -14.97 0.26 -1.89
C GLY A 31 -14.15 -0.98 -1.52
N THR A 32 -13.31 -0.84 -0.50
CA THR A 32 -12.49 -1.93 0.04
C THR A 32 -13.33 -3.07 0.57
N SER A 33 -14.33 -2.76 1.37
CA SER A 33 -15.16 -3.77 2.05
C SER A 33 -16.22 -4.42 1.16
N THR A 34 -16.39 -3.99 -0.09
CA THR A 34 -17.43 -4.51 -1.00
C THR A 34 -16.86 -5.09 -2.29
N THR A 35 -15.56 -5.11 -2.46
CA THR A 35 -14.92 -5.61 -3.69
C THR A 35 -14.86 -7.14 -3.74
N THR A 36 -14.73 -7.68 -4.94
CA THR A 36 -14.44 -9.11 -5.14
C THR A 36 -12.96 -9.44 -5.00
N ALA A 37 -12.10 -8.43 -4.92
CA ALA A 37 -10.67 -8.59 -4.75
C ALA A 37 -10.30 -8.87 -3.27
N PRO A 38 -9.20 -9.56 -3.00
CA PRO A 38 -8.73 -9.85 -1.65
C PRO A 38 -8.06 -8.61 -1.05
N THR A 39 -8.85 -7.62 -0.69
CA THR A 39 -8.36 -6.38 -0.09
C THR A 39 -8.14 -6.52 1.40
N SER A 40 -7.14 -5.83 1.91
CA SER A 40 -6.87 -5.69 3.35
C SER A 40 -6.36 -4.29 3.68
N PRO A 41 -6.71 -3.74 4.83
CA PRO A 41 -6.09 -2.51 5.29
C PRO A 41 -4.59 -2.71 5.56
N LEU A 42 -3.78 -1.78 5.08
CA LEU A 42 -2.40 -1.59 5.51
C LEU A 42 -2.37 -0.39 6.45
N ILE A 43 -1.85 -0.59 7.64
CA ILE A 43 -1.73 0.43 8.67
C ILE A 43 -0.26 0.66 8.94
N VAL A 44 0.19 1.90 8.82
CA VAL A 44 1.55 2.30 9.17
C VAL A 44 1.50 3.18 10.42
N ILE A 45 2.24 2.80 11.44
CA ILE A 45 2.36 3.56 12.69
C ILE A 45 3.72 4.24 12.70
N SER A 46 3.73 5.56 12.85
CA SER A 46 4.94 6.39 12.83
C SER A 46 5.06 7.24 14.09
N GLY A 47 6.28 7.64 14.40
CA GLY A 47 6.60 8.61 15.44
C GLY A 47 6.72 8.05 16.86
N PRO A 48 6.74 8.89 17.90
CA PRO A 48 7.08 8.53 19.28
C PRO A 48 6.20 7.44 19.90
N ILE A 49 5.00 7.23 19.41
CA ILE A 49 4.08 6.17 19.89
C ILE A 49 4.68 4.77 19.71
N VAL A 50 5.52 4.58 18.69
CA VAL A 50 6.18 3.30 18.42
C VAL A 50 7.03 2.88 19.62
N GLU A 51 7.84 3.78 20.15
CA GLU A 51 8.66 3.51 21.33
C GLU A 51 7.83 3.47 22.61
N LYS A 52 6.90 4.42 22.76
CA LYS A 52 6.06 4.53 23.96
C LYS A 52 5.26 3.26 24.24
N LEU A 53 4.74 2.62 23.19
CA LEU A 53 3.99 1.36 23.30
C LEU A 53 4.85 0.12 23.03
N LYS A 54 6.17 0.28 22.87
CA LYS A 54 7.13 -0.80 22.59
C LYS A 54 6.73 -1.63 21.37
N LEU A 55 6.29 -0.95 20.31
CA LEU A 55 5.94 -1.59 19.06
C LEU A 55 7.20 -2.05 18.33
N ASN A 56 7.09 -3.13 17.56
CA ASN A 56 8.20 -3.63 16.78
C ASN A 56 8.32 -2.88 15.44
N ALA A 57 9.36 -2.07 15.27
CA ALA A 57 9.70 -1.40 14.00
C ALA A 57 10.91 -2.03 13.30
N GLY A 58 11.46 -3.11 13.85
CA GLY A 58 12.60 -3.84 13.31
C GLY A 58 12.21 -5.13 12.60
N THR A 59 13.11 -6.11 12.69
CA THR A 59 12.89 -7.46 12.12
C THR A 59 11.55 -8.01 12.57
N GLY A 60 10.75 -8.49 11.61
CA GLY A 60 9.43 -9.05 11.88
C GLY A 60 8.33 -8.02 12.14
N THR A 61 8.51 -6.73 11.80
CA THR A 61 7.50 -5.68 12.02
C THR A 61 6.12 -6.05 11.44
N ALA A 62 6.08 -6.76 10.32
CA ALA A 62 4.85 -7.24 9.70
C ALA A 62 4.44 -8.66 10.18
N GLY A 63 5.19 -9.26 11.09
CA GLY A 63 5.06 -10.68 11.44
C GLY A 63 4.03 -11.00 12.51
N GLY A 64 3.34 -10.02 13.06
CA GLY A 64 2.29 -10.27 14.05
C GLY A 64 2.76 -10.73 15.43
N GLU A 65 4.06 -10.65 15.73
CA GLU A 65 4.58 -11.03 17.05
C GLU A 65 4.28 -10.00 18.14
N ASN A 66 4.03 -8.76 17.76
CA ASN A 66 3.71 -7.71 18.73
C ASN A 66 2.21 -7.74 19.07
N PRO A 67 1.84 -7.93 20.34
CA PRO A 67 0.43 -8.04 20.71
C PRO A 67 -0.38 -6.76 20.46
N VAL A 68 0.26 -5.59 20.47
CA VAL A 68 -0.43 -4.31 20.25
C VAL A 68 -0.80 -4.14 18.77
N THR A 69 0.14 -4.42 17.85
CA THR A 69 -0.14 -4.36 16.41
C THR A 69 -1.16 -5.40 16.00
N ASN A 70 -1.12 -6.60 16.60
CA ASN A 70 -2.16 -7.62 16.41
C ASN A 70 -3.52 -7.14 16.89
N ALA A 71 -3.60 -6.61 18.12
CA ALA A 71 -4.85 -6.09 18.66
C ALA A 71 -5.42 -4.96 17.76
N LEU A 72 -4.56 -4.09 17.22
CA LEU A 72 -4.99 -3.06 16.28
C LEU A 72 -5.52 -3.66 14.98
N GLY A 73 -4.83 -4.63 14.43
CA GLY A 73 -5.27 -5.31 13.19
C GLY A 73 -6.63 -5.99 13.36
N TYR A 74 -6.83 -6.72 14.46
CA TYR A 74 -8.13 -7.31 14.82
C TYR A 74 -9.21 -6.25 15.06
N PHE A 75 -8.86 -5.17 15.74
CA PHE A 75 -9.78 -4.07 16.00
C PHE A 75 -10.33 -3.47 14.69
N VAL A 76 -9.47 -3.24 13.71
CA VAL A 76 -9.89 -2.67 12.42
C VAL A 76 -10.85 -3.61 11.71
N ASN A 77 -10.57 -4.91 11.68
CA ASN A 77 -11.48 -5.87 11.07
C ASN A 77 -12.80 -5.97 11.82
N LEU A 78 -12.78 -6.01 13.15
CA LEU A 78 -14.01 -5.98 13.97
C LEU A 78 -14.84 -4.72 13.74
N VAL A 79 -14.22 -3.57 13.50
CA VAL A 79 -14.93 -2.34 13.14
C VAL A 79 -15.56 -2.48 11.76
N GLY A 80 -14.84 -3.03 10.79
CA GLY A 80 -15.37 -3.32 9.47
C GLY A 80 -16.60 -4.24 9.53
N ASP A 81 -16.51 -5.32 10.26
CA ASP A 81 -17.55 -6.35 10.35
C ASP A 81 -18.75 -5.89 11.17
N VAL A 82 -18.51 -5.42 12.39
CA VAL A 82 -19.59 -5.16 13.37
C VAL A 82 -20.25 -3.82 13.13
N VAL A 83 -19.49 -2.80 12.79
CA VAL A 83 -20.00 -1.45 12.54
C VAL A 83 -20.30 -1.24 11.06
N GLY A 84 -19.40 -1.69 10.18
CA GLY A 84 -19.53 -1.55 8.74
C GLY A 84 -20.43 -2.59 8.09
N GLY A 85 -20.66 -3.72 8.74
CA GLY A 85 -21.41 -4.85 8.19
C GLY A 85 -20.67 -5.58 7.06
N SER A 86 -19.34 -5.47 7.00
CA SER A 86 -18.52 -6.05 5.95
C SER A 86 -18.31 -7.56 6.16
N VAL A 87 -19.39 -8.29 6.15
CA VAL A 87 -19.40 -9.74 6.40
C VAL A 87 -19.84 -10.48 5.13
N PRO A 88 -19.12 -11.55 4.73
CA PRO A 88 -19.56 -12.41 3.64
C PRO A 88 -20.89 -13.10 3.95
N PRO A 89 -21.75 -13.36 2.96
CA PRO A 89 -21.64 -12.93 1.56
C PRO A 89 -22.39 -11.62 1.27
N ASN A 90 -22.79 -10.89 2.30
CA ASN A 90 -23.73 -9.76 2.12
C ASN A 90 -23.04 -8.52 1.54
N PHE A 91 -22.03 -8.00 2.22
CA PHE A 91 -21.29 -6.82 1.78
C PHE A 91 -19.88 -7.18 1.30
N ASP A 92 -19.16 -7.99 2.03
CA ASP A 92 -17.89 -8.53 1.56
C ASP A 92 -18.15 -9.52 0.41
N LYS A 93 -17.54 -9.25 -0.72
CA LYS A 93 -17.64 -10.03 -1.96
C LYS A 93 -16.30 -10.66 -2.34
N SER A 94 -15.28 -10.59 -1.49
CA SER A 94 -13.99 -11.20 -1.74
C SER A 94 -14.16 -12.68 -2.12
N THR A 95 -13.64 -13.06 -3.29
CA THR A 95 -13.97 -14.35 -3.92
C THR A 95 -13.48 -15.52 -3.07
N GLN A 96 -12.31 -15.41 -2.52
CA GLN A 96 -11.66 -16.45 -1.71
C GLN A 96 -11.23 -15.94 -0.34
N GLY A 97 -11.51 -14.67 -0.04
CA GLY A 97 -10.95 -13.98 1.11
C GLY A 97 -9.47 -13.66 0.93
N SER A 98 -8.90 -13.04 1.94
CA SER A 98 -7.47 -12.74 2.04
C SER A 98 -6.92 -13.29 3.34
N SER A 99 -5.65 -13.62 3.39
CA SER A 99 -4.98 -13.95 4.65
C SER A 99 -5.01 -12.81 5.66
N PHE A 100 -5.26 -11.60 5.19
CA PHE A 100 -5.39 -10.40 6.00
C PHE A 100 -6.84 -10.06 6.42
N ASP A 101 -7.84 -10.80 5.93
CA ASP A 101 -9.24 -10.55 6.30
C ASP A 101 -9.49 -10.76 7.80
N LEU A 102 -8.67 -11.59 8.42
CA LEU A 102 -8.76 -11.84 9.86
C LEU A 102 -8.01 -10.77 10.66
N VAL A 103 -6.86 -10.32 10.18
CA VAL A 103 -6.01 -9.32 10.84
C VAL A 103 -5.47 -8.36 9.79
N ALA A 104 -5.80 -7.07 9.90
CA ALA A 104 -5.21 -6.05 9.06
C ALA A 104 -3.69 -6.04 9.18
N ASN A 105 -3.00 -5.72 8.09
CA ASN A 105 -1.55 -5.64 8.08
C ASN A 105 -1.10 -4.35 8.78
N VAL A 106 -0.43 -4.48 9.92
CA VAL A 106 0.07 -3.36 10.72
C VAL A 106 1.58 -3.40 10.76
N ILE A 107 2.21 -2.33 10.32
CA ILE A 107 3.67 -2.14 10.35
C ILE A 107 4.03 -0.88 11.11
N CYS A 108 5.24 -0.84 11.65
CA CYS A 108 5.76 0.34 12.34
C CYS A 108 6.94 0.90 11.57
N GLU A 109 6.96 2.22 11.41
CA GLU A 109 8.06 2.90 10.76
C GLU A 109 9.32 2.88 11.63
N ASN A 110 10.43 2.44 11.07
CA ASN A 110 11.75 2.51 11.70
C ASN A 110 12.42 3.85 11.40
N ALA A 111 11.98 4.89 12.08
CA ALA A 111 12.50 6.24 11.90
C ALA A 111 13.97 6.39 12.33
N LYS A 112 14.53 5.47 13.15
CA LYS A 112 15.89 5.53 13.64
C LYS A 112 16.91 5.11 12.61
N GLU A 113 16.55 4.16 11.76
CA GLU A 113 17.47 3.58 10.78
C GLU A 113 17.19 4.08 9.34
N THR A 114 16.29 5.05 9.19
CA THR A 114 16.11 5.70 7.88
C THR A 114 17.37 6.47 7.49
N PRO A 115 17.93 6.22 6.30
CA PRO A 115 19.11 6.97 5.84
C PRO A 115 18.74 8.33 5.23
N TRP A 116 17.47 8.59 4.98
CA TRP A 116 16.99 9.85 4.38
C TRP A 116 16.68 10.91 5.45
N ASP A 117 16.71 12.17 5.04
CA ASP A 117 16.44 13.32 5.91
C ASP A 117 15.02 13.31 6.49
N LYS A 118 14.06 12.79 5.71
CA LYS A 118 12.65 12.72 6.10
C LYS A 118 12.18 11.29 6.30
N THR A 119 11.46 11.09 7.39
CA THR A 119 10.66 9.88 7.64
C THR A 119 9.44 9.84 6.72
N PHE A 120 8.72 8.73 6.71
CA PHE A 120 7.46 8.61 5.98
C PHE A 120 6.40 9.60 6.49
N ALA A 121 6.30 9.75 7.81
CA ALA A 121 5.37 10.72 8.41
C ALA A 121 5.73 12.16 8.03
N GLU A 122 7.02 12.52 8.03
CA GLU A 122 7.47 13.88 7.64
C GLU A 122 7.19 14.16 6.15
N GLU A 123 7.21 13.16 5.29
CA GLU A 123 6.80 13.32 3.89
C GLU A 123 5.28 13.55 3.74
N GLN A 124 4.49 13.12 4.71
CA GLN A 124 3.05 13.40 4.78
C GLN A 124 2.71 14.75 5.45
N GLY A 125 3.73 15.55 5.82
CA GLY A 125 3.54 16.89 6.39
C GLY A 125 3.50 16.93 7.92
N PHE A 126 3.79 15.84 8.59
CA PHE A 126 3.93 15.78 10.05
C PHE A 126 5.36 16.10 10.49
N THR A 127 5.57 16.20 11.78
CA THR A 127 6.90 16.35 12.40
C THR A 127 7.34 15.04 13.05
N ARG A 128 8.61 14.94 13.41
CA ARG A 128 9.14 13.76 14.15
C ARG A 128 8.53 13.57 15.54
N ASP A 129 7.97 14.62 16.10
CA ASP A 129 7.33 14.60 17.41
C ASP A 129 5.86 14.16 17.34
N ASP A 130 5.31 14.07 16.14
CA ASP A 130 3.94 13.62 15.92
C ASP A 130 3.88 12.11 15.86
N SER A 131 2.87 11.54 16.55
CA SER A 131 2.51 10.14 16.43
C SER A 131 1.40 10.00 15.40
N VAL A 132 1.64 9.26 14.34
CA VAL A 132 0.78 9.24 13.15
C VAL A 132 0.34 7.82 12.86
N VAL A 133 -0.92 7.66 12.50
CA VAL A 133 -1.48 6.44 11.89
C VAL A 133 -1.84 6.76 10.46
N THR A 134 -1.22 6.05 9.53
CA THR A 134 -1.60 6.09 8.12
C THR A 134 -2.32 4.79 7.76
N ILE A 135 -3.48 4.90 7.13
CA ILE A 135 -4.22 3.75 6.64
C ILE A 135 -4.31 3.80 5.11
N SER A 136 -4.11 2.66 4.50
CA SER A 136 -4.28 2.48 3.05
C SER A 136 -4.96 1.15 2.79
N THR A 137 -5.77 1.10 1.75
CA THR A 137 -6.27 -0.15 1.22
C THR A 137 -5.18 -0.84 0.44
N SER A 138 -4.86 -2.07 0.81
CA SER A 138 -3.92 -2.92 0.09
C SER A 138 -4.67 -4.08 -0.58
N TYR A 139 -4.29 -4.42 -1.80
CA TYR A 139 -4.81 -5.62 -2.45
C TYR A 139 -3.94 -6.84 -2.15
N LEU A 140 -2.62 -6.65 -2.09
CA LEU A 140 -1.68 -7.72 -1.84
C LEU A 140 -0.43 -7.14 -1.17
N ALA A 141 0.06 -7.83 -0.15
CA ALA A 141 1.44 -7.71 0.27
C ALA A 141 2.27 -8.71 -0.55
N ASN A 142 3.27 -8.23 -1.27
CA ASN A 142 4.21 -9.06 -2.01
C ASN A 142 5.60 -8.89 -1.44
N ALA A 143 6.26 -9.99 -1.09
CA ALA A 143 7.64 -9.96 -0.66
C ALA A 143 8.57 -10.04 -1.88
N ASN A 144 9.40 -9.02 -2.05
CA ASN A 144 10.50 -9.04 -3.00
C ASN A 144 11.76 -9.43 -2.24
N ILE A 145 12.31 -10.58 -2.56
CA ILE A 145 13.49 -11.14 -1.90
C ILE A 145 14.70 -10.87 -2.80
N ASP A 146 15.68 -10.19 -2.27
CA ASP A 146 16.95 -9.93 -2.94
C ASP A 146 18.07 -9.95 -1.88
N HIS A 147 18.96 -10.93 -1.96
CA HIS A 147 20.05 -11.12 -1.02
C HIS A 147 21.41 -10.78 -1.63
N ASP A 148 21.50 -10.68 -2.95
CA ASP A 148 22.76 -10.65 -3.67
C ASP A 148 23.08 -9.30 -4.31
N SER A 149 22.06 -8.47 -4.54
CA SER A 149 22.25 -7.17 -5.17
C SER A 149 23.02 -6.22 -4.29
N VAL A 150 24.12 -5.70 -4.82
CA VAL A 150 24.98 -4.72 -4.14
C VAL A 150 24.79 -3.29 -4.68
N ALA A 151 24.12 -3.13 -5.80
CA ALA A 151 23.79 -1.85 -6.42
C ALA A 151 22.29 -1.55 -6.32
N SER A 152 21.97 -0.27 -6.16
CA SER A 152 20.57 0.19 -6.09
C SER A 152 19.75 -0.16 -7.32
N GLU A 153 20.38 -0.10 -8.49
CA GLU A 153 19.70 -0.39 -9.75
C GLU A 153 19.23 -1.83 -9.82
N ASP A 154 20.04 -2.79 -9.37
CA ASP A 154 19.68 -4.21 -9.34
C ASP A 154 18.54 -4.46 -8.35
N LEU A 155 18.60 -3.89 -7.14
CA LEU A 155 17.51 -3.94 -6.16
C LEU A 155 16.20 -3.38 -6.74
N LEU A 156 16.28 -2.23 -7.40
CA LEU A 156 15.10 -1.58 -7.97
C LEU A 156 14.54 -2.33 -9.18
N ASN A 157 15.37 -3.06 -9.92
CA ASN A 157 14.91 -3.98 -10.96
C ASN A 157 14.09 -5.13 -10.36
N THR A 158 14.58 -5.73 -9.26
CA THR A 158 13.82 -6.75 -8.50
C THR A 158 12.49 -6.22 -8.03
N PHE A 159 12.45 -5.01 -7.46
CA PHE A 159 11.21 -4.39 -7.00
C PHE A 159 10.26 -4.06 -8.15
N SER A 160 10.79 -3.49 -9.25
CA SER A 160 10.01 -3.19 -10.45
C SER A 160 9.32 -4.44 -11.00
N ALA A 161 10.05 -5.54 -11.10
CA ALA A 161 9.52 -6.81 -11.57
C ALA A 161 8.44 -7.37 -10.62
N GLY A 162 8.66 -7.33 -9.32
CA GLY A 162 7.70 -7.79 -8.32
C GLY A 162 6.41 -6.96 -8.32
N ILE A 163 6.52 -5.64 -8.39
CA ILE A 163 5.37 -4.74 -8.47
C ILE A 163 4.61 -4.96 -9.78
N ALA A 164 5.31 -5.02 -10.91
CA ALA A 164 4.68 -5.24 -12.21
C ALA A 164 3.93 -6.58 -12.26
N GLY A 165 4.53 -7.66 -11.75
CA GLY A 165 3.92 -8.99 -11.70
C GLY A 165 2.69 -9.04 -10.81
N SER A 166 2.72 -8.39 -9.64
CA SER A 166 1.59 -8.32 -8.71
C SER A 166 0.42 -7.53 -9.27
N ALA A 167 0.70 -6.57 -10.13
CA ALA A 167 -0.29 -5.67 -10.70
C ALA A 167 -1.09 -6.29 -11.85
N SER A 168 -0.64 -7.37 -12.45
CA SER A 168 -1.22 -7.89 -13.69
C SER A 168 -2.70 -8.27 -13.60
N GLY A 169 -3.13 -8.82 -12.46
CA GLY A 169 -4.55 -9.16 -12.22
C GLY A 169 -5.43 -7.97 -11.86
N ILE A 170 -4.85 -6.89 -11.41
CA ILE A 170 -5.55 -5.70 -10.88
C ILE A 170 -5.52 -4.54 -11.88
N ALA A 171 -4.63 -4.59 -12.84
CA ALA A 171 -4.44 -3.53 -13.85
C ALA A 171 -5.73 -3.19 -14.61
N SER A 172 -6.65 -4.13 -14.70
CA SER A 172 -7.91 -3.93 -15.39
C SER A 172 -8.87 -2.95 -14.71
N CYS A 173 -8.78 -2.80 -13.39
CA CYS A 173 -9.69 -1.92 -12.65
C CYS A 173 -9.01 -0.65 -12.13
N LEU A 174 -7.71 -0.63 -12.06
CA LEU A 174 -7.04 0.25 -11.13
C LEU A 174 -6.15 1.31 -11.71
N THR A 175 -6.00 1.49 -12.99
CA THR A 175 -5.10 2.55 -13.38
C THR A 175 -4.14 2.28 -14.50
N VAL A 176 -4.64 2.04 -15.62
CA VAL A 176 -3.84 2.44 -16.76
C VAL A 176 -4.32 3.82 -17.17
N THR A 177 -3.69 4.85 -16.69
CA THR A 177 -3.69 6.12 -17.39
C THR A 177 -2.94 5.86 -18.67
N VAL A 178 -3.67 5.48 -19.69
CA VAL A 178 -3.12 5.47 -21.05
C VAL A 178 -2.85 6.93 -21.36
N PRO A 179 -1.60 7.32 -21.63
CA PRO A 179 -1.29 8.68 -22.00
C PRO A 179 -1.67 8.90 -23.48
N ASP A 180 -2.96 8.88 -23.74
CA ASP A 180 -3.49 9.32 -25.01
C ASP A 180 -4.40 10.53 -24.73
N GLU A 181 -3.89 11.72 -25.03
CA GLU A 181 -4.62 12.98 -24.88
C GLU A 181 -5.95 13.00 -25.63
N LYS A 182 -6.12 12.11 -26.61
CA LYS A 182 -7.33 11.99 -27.44
C LYS A 182 -8.33 10.99 -26.88
N SER A 183 -7.95 10.18 -25.89
CA SER A 183 -8.87 9.24 -25.28
C SER A 183 -9.91 9.97 -24.44
N PRO A 184 -11.23 9.72 -24.63
CA PRO A 184 -12.26 10.26 -23.75
C PRO A 184 -12.10 9.73 -22.30
N TYR A 185 -11.26 8.74 -22.09
CA TYR A 185 -10.92 8.13 -20.81
C TYR A 185 -9.63 8.70 -20.21
N ASN A 186 -8.94 9.60 -20.88
CA ASN A 186 -7.82 10.37 -20.36
C ASN A 186 -8.31 11.42 -19.34
N LYS A 187 -9.11 10.97 -18.39
CA LYS A 187 -9.51 11.78 -17.25
C LYS A 187 -8.59 11.41 -16.08
N PRO A 188 -8.22 12.36 -15.23
CA PRO A 188 -7.52 12.03 -14.01
C PRO A 188 -8.33 10.96 -13.27
N LEU A 189 -7.65 9.98 -12.71
CA LEU A 189 -8.22 8.85 -11.97
C LEU A 189 -9.27 9.26 -10.93
N SER A 190 -9.15 10.46 -10.37
CA SER A 190 -10.17 11.09 -9.52
C SER A 190 -11.57 11.18 -10.14
N ALA A 191 -11.68 11.05 -11.45
CA ALA A 191 -12.99 11.06 -12.13
C ALA A 191 -13.64 9.67 -12.20
N TRP A 192 -12.89 8.58 -11.99
CA TRP A 192 -13.39 7.20 -12.09
C TRP A 192 -13.46 6.50 -10.74
N SER A 193 -12.56 6.82 -9.86
CA SER A 193 -12.61 6.40 -8.46
C SER A 193 -11.91 7.46 -7.62
N ASN A 194 -12.39 7.69 -6.41
CA ASN A 194 -11.66 8.46 -5.42
C ASN A 194 -10.39 7.71 -4.92
N SER A 195 -10.05 6.60 -5.55
CA SER A 195 -8.92 5.78 -5.18
C SER A 195 -7.78 5.99 -6.17
N VAL A 196 -6.77 6.71 -5.72
CA VAL A 196 -5.47 6.70 -6.39
C VAL A 196 -4.77 5.40 -6.02
N SER A 197 -4.35 4.60 -7.00
CA SER A 197 -3.54 3.41 -6.70
C SER A 197 -2.13 3.84 -6.32
N TYR A 198 -1.74 3.40 -5.13
CA TYR A 198 -0.39 3.58 -4.63
C TYR A 198 0.31 2.24 -4.49
N ALA A 199 1.62 2.22 -4.72
CA ALA A 199 2.49 1.20 -4.18
C ALA A 199 3.12 1.74 -2.89
N VAL A 200 2.98 1.00 -1.81
CA VAL A 200 3.71 1.28 -0.57
C VAL A 200 4.88 0.32 -0.49
N LEU A 201 6.08 0.86 -0.44
CA LEU A 201 7.31 0.09 -0.33
C LEU A 201 7.78 0.05 1.12
N VAL A 202 7.83 -1.14 1.68
CA VAL A 202 8.43 -1.39 2.98
C VAL A 202 9.82 -1.96 2.73
N ILE A 203 10.84 -1.18 3.03
CA ILE A 203 12.24 -1.45 2.67
C ILE A 203 13.03 -1.74 3.93
N SER A 204 13.82 -2.82 3.93
CA SER A 204 14.73 -3.12 5.04
C SER A 204 15.81 -2.04 5.18
N PRO A 205 16.39 -1.83 6.39
CA PRO A 205 17.44 -0.83 6.59
C PRO A 205 18.65 -1.03 5.67
N GLU A 206 19.04 -2.27 5.40
CA GLU A 206 20.17 -2.60 4.53
C GLU A 206 19.93 -2.16 3.08
N HIS A 207 18.75 -2.49 2.55
CA HIS A 207 18.36 -2.06 1.20
C HIS A 207 18.19 -0.55 1.13
N ALA A 208 17.62 0.06 2.16
CA ALA A 208 17.50 1.51 2.25
C ALA A 208 18.87 2.20 2.25
N ALA A 209 19.83 1.66 2.99
CA ALA A 209 21.22 2.18 3.01
C ALA A 209 21.90 2.04 1.64
N THR A 210 21.72 0.91 0.96
CA THR A 210 22.21 0.69 -0.40
C THR A 210 21.63 1.70 -1.37
N MET A 211 20.31 1.89 -1.36
CA MET A 211 19.62 2.86 -2.22
C MET A 211 20.07 4.30 -1.93
N TYR A 212 20.21 4.65 -0.65
CA TYR A 212 20.71 5.97 -0.28
C TYR A 212 22.17 6.20 -0.70
N ARG A 213 23.02 5.19 -0.57
CA ARG A 213 24.41 5.27 -1.01
C ARG A 213 24.52 5.70 -2.48
N ASP A 214 23.73 5.08 -3.35
CA ASP A 214 23.86 5.24 -4.79
C ASP A 214 22.99 6.38 -5.35
N MET A 215 21.76 6.51 -4.88
CA MET A 215 20.77 7.45 -5.44
C MET A 215 20.50 8.68 -4.57
N LYS A 216 20.81 8.65 -3.26
CA LYS A 216 20.65 9.73 -2.28
C LYS A 216 19.22 10.23 -2.05
N SER A 217 18.31 10.07 -2.98
CA SER A 217 16.98 10.69 -2.99
C SER A 217 15.88 9.64 -3.16
N LYS A 218 14.86 9.70 -2.32
CA LYS A 218 13.62 8.92 -2.51
C LYS A 218 12.92 9.24 -3.85
N ASP A 219 13.01 10.49 -4.30
CA ASP A 219 12.43 10.88 -5.59
C ASP A 219 13.15 10.23 -6.76
N ALA A 220 14.48 10.09 -6.71
CA ALA A 220 15.21 9.36 -7.73
C ALA A 220 14.83 7.87 -7.78
N ILE A 221 14.60 7.27 -6.62
CA ILE A 221 14.08 5.89 -6.49
C ILE A 221 12.69 5.78 -7.11
N ARG A 222 11.79 6.70 -6.76
CA ARG A 222 10.43 6.75 -7.32
C ARG A 222 10.43 6.92 -8.85
N ASP A 223 11.26 7.82 -9.37
CA ASP A 223 11.40 8.03 -10.82
C ASP A 223 11.90 6.77 -11.52
N TYR A 224 12.87 6.07 -10.93
CA TYR A 224 13.35 4.80 -11.44
C TYR A 224 12.22 3.75 -11.51
N LEU A 225 11.46 3.60 -10.43
CA LEU A 225 10.35 2.65 -10.36
C LEU A 225 9.22 3.01 -11.33
N VAL A 226 8.87 4.29 -11.46
CA VAL A 226 7.87 4.74 -12.45
C VAL A 226 8.31 4.35 -13.86
N LYS A 227 9.57 4.56 -14.18
CA LYS A 227 10.13 4.26 -15.51
C LYS A 227 10.19 2.75 -15.82
N ASN A 228 10.55 1.94 -14.82
CA ASN A 228 10.93 0.55 -15.04
C ASN A 228 9.85 -0.46 -14.60
N THR A 229 8.82 -0.03 -13.87
CA THR A 229 7.69 -0.90 -13.52
C THR A 229 6.73 -0.97 -14.70
N VAL A 230 7.06 -1.82 -15.66
CA VAL A 230 6.35 -1.98 -16.92
C VAL A 230 5.96 -3.45 -17.14
N LEU A 231 4.88 -3.67 -17.86
CA LEU A 231 4.41 -5.02 -18.19
C LEU A 231 3.95 -5.05 -19.66
N PRO A 232 4.27 -6.10 -20.43
CA PRO A 232 3.73 -6.28 -21.77
C PRO A 232 2.21 -6.30 -21.79
N TYR A 233 1.62 -5.60 -22.76
CA TYR A 233 0.16 -5.44 -22.89
C TYR A 233 -0.61 -6.77 -22.86
N LYS A 234 -0.06 -7.84 -23.41
CA LYS A 234 -0.67 -9.18 -23.38
C LYS A 234 -0.99 -9.72 -22.00
N PHE A 235 -0.32 -9.21 -20.95
CA PHE A 235 -0.56 -9.62 -19.57
C PHE A 235 -1.65 -8.78 -18.87
N TYR A 236 -2.04 -7.66 -19.48
CA TYR A 236 -3.20 -6.93 -19.01
C TYR A 236 -4.45 -7.65 -19.48
N THR A 237 -5.19 -8.21 -18.55
CA THR A 237 -6.44 -8.88 -18.88
C THR A 237 -7.42 -7.89 -19.50
N LYS A 238 -8.27 -8.37 -20.39
CA LYS A 238 -9.34 -7.57 -20.97
C LYS A 238 -10.17 -6.99 -19.84
N ALA A 239 -9.97 -5.70 -19.61
CA ALA A 239 -10.47 -5.02 -18.45
C ALA A 239 -11.98 -5.01 -18.40
N THR A 240 -12.52 -5.39 -17.28
CA THR A 240 -13.94 -5.26 -16.99
C THR A 240 -14.30 -3.86 -16.48
N CYS A 241 -13.33 -3.13 -15.93
CA CYS A 241 -13.56 -1.82 -15.30
C CYS A 241 -13.15 -0.64 -16.20
N VAL A 242 -12.34 -0.89 -17.22
CA VAL A 242 -11.95 0.10 -18.22
C VAL A 242 -12.29 -0.45 -19.59
N PRO A 243 -13.04 0.27 -20.44
CA PRO A 243 -13.37 -0.21 -21.76
C PRO A 243 -12.12 -0.55 -22.57
N PRO A 244 -12.15 -1.58 -23.42
CA PRO A 244 -11.01 -1.97 -24.27
C PRO A 244 -10.43 -0.81 -25.09
N GLU A 245 -11.27 0.12 -25.50
CA GLU A 245 -10.92 1.29 -26.28
C GLU A 245 -9.99 2.27 -25.52
N ALA A 246 -10.03 2.21 -24.19
CA ALA A 246 -9.14 3.04 -23.36
C ALA A 246 -7.68 2.58 -23.40
N PHE A 247 -7.44 1.35 -23.83
CA PHE A 247 -6.07 0.79 -23.93
C PHE A 247 -5.44 0.97 -25.31
N GLY A 248 -6.15 1.56 -26.26
CA GLY A 248 -5.66 1.77 -27.62
C GLY A 248 -5.40 0.47 -28.39
N PRO A 249 -4.99 0.54 -29.63
CA PRO A 249 -4.51 -0.60 -30.38
C PRO A 249 -3.02 -0.81 -30.07
N TYR A 250 -2.70 -1.47 -28.94
CA TYR A 250 -1.33 -1.82 -28.61
C TYR A 250 -0.98 -3.23 -29.12
N ASP A 251 0.23 -3.38 -29.60
CA ASP A 251 0.79 -4.70 -29.85
C ASP A 251 0.94 -5.47 -28.52
N ALA A 252 0.81 -6.79 -28.60
CA ALA A 252 0.84 -7.66 -27.43
C ALA A 252 2.10 -7.49 -26.55
N ASN A 253 3.20 -7.09 -27.16
CA ASN A 253 4.48 -6.91 -26.46
C ASN A 253 4.79 -5.44 -26.13
N THR A 254 3.91 -4.50 -26.44
CA THR A 254 4.08 -3.11 -26.03
C THR A 254 4.17 -3.03 -24.51
N LEU A 255 5.21 -2.39 -24.01
CA LEU A 255 5.41 -2.21 -22.57
C LEU A 255 4.52 -1.07 -22.06
N ILE A 256 3.64 -1.41 -21.13
CA ILE A 256 2.72 -0.45 -20.52
C ILE A 256 3.20 -0.13 -19.11
N PRO A 257 3.41 1.15 -18.75
CA PRO A 257 3.86 1.53 -17.43
C PRO A 257 2.75 1.30 -16.39
N ARG A 258 3.14 0.85 -15.20
CA ARG A 258 2.23 0.66 -14.07
C ARG A 258 1.87 1.98 -13.41
N PHE A 259 2.81 2.90 -13.36
CA PHE A 259 2.66 4.22 -12.74
C PHE A 259 2.96 5.30 -13.77
N THR A 260 2.27 6.42 -13.66
CA THR A 260 2.47 7.58 -14.53
C THR A 260 3.13 8.74 -13.80
N GLN A 261 3.22 8.66 -12.48
CA GLN A 261 3.76 9.72 -11.65
C GLN A 261 4.41 9.16 -10.37
N ARG A 262 5.45 9.84 -9.89
CA ARG A 262 6.22 9.41 -8.71
C ARG A 262 5.40 9.40 -7.42
N GLU A 263 4.40 10.24 -7.32
CA GLU A 263 3.50 10.36 -6.17
C GLU A 263 2.69 9.09 -5.92
N SER A 264 2.58 8.22 -6.92
CA SER A 264 1.96 6.89 -6.81
C SER A 264 2.81 5.88 -6.04
N ILE A 265 4.04 6.22 -5.66
CA ILE A 265 4.97 5.36 -4.92
C ILE A 265 5.27 6.01 -3.57
N LYS A 266 4.92 5.30 -2.51
CA LYS A 266 5.06 5.75 -1.13
C LYS A 266 6.08 4.89 -0.38
#